data_dc8c1d27fdfe816b8968ca3c22cb69bb
#
_entry.id   dc8c1d27fdfe816b8968ca3c22cb69bb
#
_cell.length_a   1.000
_cell.length_b   1.000
_cell.length_c   1.000
_cell.angle_alpha   90.00
_cell.angle_beta   90.00
_cell.angle_gamma   90.00
#
_symmetry.space_group_name_H-M   'P 1'
#
loop_
_entity.id
_entity.type
_entity.pdbx_description
1 polymer ?
#
loop_
_entity_poly.entity_id
_entity_poly.type
_entity_poly.pdbx_seq_one_letter_code
_entity_poly.pdbx_strand_id
1 'polypeptide(L)'
;MEYTIRLASEKDAKAINAVSKYLGYSELSNMEATEKLSQILASPDDEVYVAESKEGVVGWLHLFLARRLASTDFYEIGGLVVSPDCRGKGVGRHLVKHVSVIHKGKVRVRCNETREESHRFYEAIGFRNIKAQRIFETSS
;
A
#
# COMPACT_ATOMS: atom_id res chain seq x y z
N MET A 1 7.38 18.43 -8.84
CA MET A 1 6.12 17.76 -9.24
C MET A 1 5.07 17.98 -8.17
N GLU A 2 3.92 18.44 -8.58
CA GLU A 2 2.80 18.62 -7.66
C GLU A 2 1.88 17.42 -7.73
N TYR A 3 1.43 16.96 -6.59
CA TYR A 3 0.48 15.85 -6.48
C TYR A 3 -0.32 16.00 -5.20
N THR A 4 -1.47 15.35 -5.15
CA THR A 4 -2.31 15.29 -3.96
C THR A 4 -2.54 13.83 -3.58
N ILE A 5 -2.76 13.61 -2.28
CA ILE A 5 -3.12 12.28 -1.76
C ILE A 5 -4.60 12.32 -1.41
N ARG A 6 -5.34 11.35 -1.91
CA ARG A 6 -6.78 11.22 -1.66
C ARG A 6 -7.19 9.75 -1.60
N LEU A 7 -8.38 9.51 -1.08
CA LEU A 7 -8.96 8.17 -1.13
C LEU A 7 -9.24 7.80 -2.59
N ALA A 8 -9.01 6.54 -2.92
CA ALA A 8 -9.33 6.02 -4.24
C ALA A 8 -10.83 5.87 -4.42
N SER A 9 -11.28 5.96 -5.66
CA SER A 9 -12.63 5.62 -6.05
C SER A 9 -12.58 4.51 -7.11
N GLU A 10 -13.72 3.94 -7.45
CA GLU A 10 -13.78 2.87 -8.45
C GLU A 10 -13.23 3.31 -9.81
N LYS A 11 -13.28 4.60 -10.11
CA LYS A 11 -12.74 5.17 -11.35
C LYS A 11 -11.23 5.06 -11.46
N ASP A 12 -10.54 4.80 -10.34
CA ASP A 12 -9.08 4.73 -10.31
C ASP A 12 -8.54 3.35 -10.68
N ALA A 13 -9.39 2.35 -10.89
CA ALA A 13 -8.95 0.97 -11.07
C ALA A 13 -7.92 0.79 -12.19
N LYS A 14 -8.15 1.39 -13.34
CA LYS A 14 -7.23 1.29 -14.47
C LYS A 14 -5.86 1.90 -14.16
N ALA A 15 -5.87 3.08 -13.56
CA ALA A 15 -4.65 3.80 -13.24
C ALA A 15 -3.86 3.08 -12.14
N ILE A 16 -4.56 2.57 -11.13
CA ILE A 16 -3.95 1.75 -10.08
C ILE A 16 -3.33 0.50 -10.68
N ASN A 17 -4.04 -0.18 -11.58
CA ASN A 17 -3.53 -1.38 -12.22
C ASN A 17 -2.27 -1.10 -13.03
N ALA A 18 -2.25 0.02 -13.75
CA ALA A 18 -1.09 0.41 -14.54
C ALA A 18 0.16 0.63 -13.67
N VAL A 19 0.01 1.32 -12.54
CA VAL A 19 1.10 1.55 -11.59
C VAL A 19 1.49 0.25 -10.89
N SER A 20 0.54 -0.64 -10.64
CA SER A 20 0.78 -1.91 -9.94
C SER A 20 1.75 -2.83 -10.69
N LYS A 21 1.89 -2.66 -11.99
CA LYS A 21 2.84 -3.48 -12.77
C LYS A 21 4.28 -3.31 -12.32
N TYR A 22 4.60 -2.21 -11.68
CA TYR A 22 5.93 -1.96 -11.15
C TYR A 22 6.24 -2.79 -9.90
N LEU A 23 5.27 -3.52 -9.35
CA LEU A 23 5.52 -4.50 -8.29
C LEU A 23 6.24 -5.75 -8.81
N GLY A 24 6.20 -5.97 -10.13
CA GLY A 24 6.91 -7.08 -10.77
C GLY A 24 6.19 -8.43 -10.73
N TYR A 25 5.09 -8.54 -9.98
CA TYR A 25 4.32 -9.78 -9.86
C TYR A 25 2.83 -9.57 -10.09
N SER A 26 2.42 -8.36 -10.40
CA SER A 26 1.01 -8.04 -10.61
C SER A 26 0.66 -8.21 -12.08
N GLU A 27 -0.26 -9.12 -12.39
CA GLU A 27 -0.66 -9.45 -13.77
C GLU A 27 -2.18 -9.42 -13.97
N LEU A 28 -2.88 -8.63 -13.19
CA LEU A 28 -4.33 -8.54 -13.32
C LEU A 28 -4.72 -7.81 -14.61
N SER A 29 -5.79 -8.30 -15.26
CA SER A 29 -6.42 -7.56 -16.33
C SER A 29 -7.11 -6.32 -15.74
N ASN A 30 -7.48 -5.36 -16.58
CA ASN A 30 -8.22 -4.20 -16.11
C ASN A 30 -9.58 -4.59 -15.51
N MET A 31 -10.23 -5.62 -16.06
CA MET A 31 -11.49 -6.12 -15.50
C MET A 31 -11.28 -6.71 -14.10
N GLU A 32 -10.26 -7.56 -13.95
CA GLU A 32 -9.93 -8.16 -12.66
C GLU A 32 -9.54 -7.10 -11.62
N ALA A 33 -8.77 -6.10 -12.04
CA ALA A 33 -8.36 -5.00 -11.17
C ALA A 33 -9.57 -4.16 -10.73
N THR A 34 -10.52 -3.93 -11.63
CA THR A 34 -11.74 -3.19 -11.31
C THR A 34 -12.58 -3.94 -10.29
N GLU A 35 -12.76 -5.24 -10.48
CA GLU A 35 -13.50 -6.08 -9.53
C GLU A 35 -12.82 -6.13 -8.17
N LYS A 36 -11.50 -6.28 -8.15
CA LYS A 36 -10.73 -6.31 -6.91
C LYS A 36 -10.84 -5.01 -6.13
N LEU A 37 -10.68 -3.89 -6.82
CA LEU A 37 -10.79 -2.58 -6.17
C LEU A 37 -12.20 -2.36 -5.62
N SER A 38 -13.23 -2.73 -6.37
CA SER A 38 -14.61 -2.61 -5.93
C SER A 38 -14.86 -3.40 -4.65
N GLN A 39 -14.36 -4.64 -4.57
CA GLN A 39 -14.45 -5.47 -3.37
C GLN A 39 -13.75 -4.84 -2.17
N ILE A 40 -12.55 -4.31 -2.39
CA ILE A 40 -11.76 -3.69 -1.32
C ILE A 40 -12.45 -2.42 -0.82
N LEU A 41 -12.93 -1.57 -1.73
CA LEU A 41 -13.61 -0.33 -1.36
C LEU A 41 -14.95 -0.58 -0.65
N ALA A 42 -15.57 -1.73 -0.89
CA ALA A 42 -16.82 -2.10 -0.20
C ALA A 42 -16.58 -2.54 1.24
N SER A 43 -15.34 -2.88 1.60
CA SER A 43 -15.02 -3.32 2.96
C SER A 43 -14.77 -2.11 3.86
N PRO A 44 -15.44 -2.04 5.03
CA PRO A 44 -15.22 -0.93 5.96
C PRO A 44 -13.84 -0.99 6.63
N ASP A 45 -13.15 -2.11 6.54
CA ASP A 45 -11.84 -2.31 7.17
C ASP A 45 -10.68 -2.00 6.23
N ASP A 46 -10.96 -1.66 4.98
CA ASP A 46 -9.95 -1.38 3.98
C ASP A 46 -9.99 0.06 3.52
N GLU A 47 -8.82 0.62 3.25
CA GLU A 47 -8.66 1.95 2.69
C GLU A 47 -7.63 1.90 1.57
N VAL A 48 -7.91 2.60 0.50
CA VAL A 48 -6.95 2.74 -0.59
C VAL A 48 -6.74 4.22 -0.85
N TYR A 49 -5.49 4.62 -0.86
CA TYR A 49 -5.09 6.00 -1.13
C TYR A 49 -4.31 6.06 -2.43
N VAL A 50 -4.52 7.11 -3.19
CA VAL A 50 -3.74 7.36 -4.40
C VAL A 50 -3.04 8.71 -4.28
N ALA A 51 -1.87 8.78 -4.89
CA ALA A 51 -1.19 10.04 -5.13
C ALA A 51 -1.45 10.41 -6.58
N GLU A 52 -2.06 11.55 -6.79
CA GLU A 52 -2.47 12.00 -8.12
C GLU A 52 -1.77 13.29 -8.51
N SER A 53 -1.09 13.27 -9.65
CA SER A 53 -0.49 14.44 -10.27
C SER A 53 -1.33 14.87 -11.48
N LYS A 54 -0.90 15.89 -12.19
CA LYS A 54 -1.53 16.32 -13.44
C LYS A 54 -1.58 15.20 -14.48
N GLU A 55 -0.63 14.28 -14.41
CA GLU A 55 -0.50 13.17 -15.36
C GLU A 55 -1.27 11.93 -14.95
N GLY A 56 -1.95 11.98 -13.81
CA GLY A 56 -2.74 10.87 -13.29
C GLY A 56 -2.15 10.29 -12.02
N VAL A 57 -2.56 9.06 -11.70
CA VAL A 57 -2.10 8.36 -10.49
C VAL A 57 -0.64 7.95 -10.67
N VAL A 58 0.20 8.36 -9.72
CA VAL A 58 1.63 8.05 -9.71
C VAL A 58 2.03 7.09 -8.60
N GLY A 59 1.11 6.78 -7.69
CA GLY A 59 1.36 5.83 -6.61
C GLY A 59 0.07 5.53 -5.87
N TRP A 60 0.09 4.43 -5.12
CA TRP A 60 -1.06 4.07 -4.28
C TRP A 60 -0.58 3.31 -3.04
N LEU A 61 -1.45 3.30 -2.03
CA LEU A 61 -1.24 2.56 -0.78
C LEU A 61 -2.56 1.90 -0.40
N HIS A 62 -2.51 0.61 -0.12
CA HIS A 62 -3.63 -0.16 0.44
C HIS A 62 -3.37 -0.41 1.91
N LEU A 63 -4.31 -0.02 2.74
CA LEU A 63 -4.27 -0.20 4.19
C LEU A 63 -5.47 -1.03 4.61
N PHE A 64 -5.28 -1.96 5.53
CA PHE A 64 -6.41 -2.71 6.07
C PHE A 64 -6.29 -2.87 7.58
N LEU A 65 -7.45 -3.01 8.24
CA LEU A 65 -7.52 -3.25 9.67
C LEU A 65 -7.28 -4.74 9.92
N ALA A 66 -6.25 -5.05 10.70
CA ALA A 66 -5.93 -6.42 11.09
C ALA A 66 -6.50 -6.67 12.48
N ARG A 67 -7.55 -7.48 12.54
CA ARG A 67 -8.17 -7.89 13.80
C ARG A 67 -7.60 -9.21 14.25
N ARG A 68 -7.18 -9.26 15.50
CA ARG A 68 -6.66 -10.49 16.13
C ARG A 68 -7.52 -10.78 17.35
N LEU A 69 -7.93 -12.02 17.50
CA LEU A 69 -8.80 -12.41 18.61
C LEU A 69 -8.15 -12.14 19.97
N ALA A 70 -6.85 -12.35 20.08
CA ALA A 70 -6.14 -12.33 21.35
C ALA A 70 -5.22 -11.12 21.55
N SER A 71 -5.26 -10.12 20.66
CA SER A 71 -4.40 -8.93 20.78
C SER A 71 -5.13 -7.70 20.24
N THR A 72 -4.55 -6.53 20.48
CA THR A 72 -5.15 -5.29 19.99
C THR A 72 -5.09 -5.21 18.46
N ASP A 73 -6.08 -4.53 17.89
CA ASP A 73 -6.12 -4.30 16.46
C ASP A 73 -4.98 -3.36 16.02
N PHE A 74 -4.57 -3.52 14.78
CA PHE A 74 -3.62 -2.60 14.16
C PHE A 74 -3.93 -2.51 12.66
N TYR A 75 -3.45 -1.43 12.04
CA TYR A 75 -3.56 -1.31 10.59
C TYR A 75 -2.31 -1.85 9.94
N GLU A 76 -2.49 -2.51 8.80
CA GLU A 76 -1.37 -3.04 8.05
C GLU A 76 -1.37 -2.47 6.64
N ILE A 77 -0.18 -2.07 6.18
CA ILE A 77 0.01 -1.69 4.79
C ILE A 77 0.08 -2.98 3.98
N GLY A 78 -0.96 -3.23 3.18
CA GLY A 78 -1.04 -4.42 2.33
C GLY A 78 -0.34 -4.26 1.00
N GLY A 79 -0.09 -3.03 0.58
CA GLY A 79 0.63 -2.73 -0.65
C GLY A 79 0.97 -1.26 -0.74
N LEU A 80 2.11 -0.98 -1.32
CA LEU A 80 2.58 0.38 -1.59
C LEU A 80 3.41 0.33 -2.87
N VAL A 81 3.04 1.14 -3.84
CA VAL A 81 3.81 1.23 -5.07
C VAL A 81 3.83 2.67 -5.57
N VAL A 82 4.97 3.09 -6.08
CA VAL A 82 5.16 4.42 -6.69
C VAL A 82 5.80 4.21 -8.05
N SER A 83 5.30 4.94 -9.05
CA SER A 83 5.88 4.91 -10.38
C SER A 83 7.38 5.22 -10.32
N PRO A 84 8.23 4.49 -11.07
CA PRO A 84 9.67 4.73 -11.06
C PRO A 84 10.05 6.18 -11.39
N ASP A 85 9.30 6.84 -12.25
CA ASP A 85 9.56 8.24 -12.63
C ASP A 85 9.38 9.20 -11.47
N CYS A 86 8.67 8.78 -10.43
CA CYS A 86 8.35 9.60 -9.26
C CYS A 86 9.09 9.16 -8.00
N ARG A 87 9.96 8.17 -8.11
CA ARG A 87 10.77 7.72 -6.97
C ARG A 87 11.79 8.79 -6.61
N GLY A 88 12.11 8.87 -5.33
CA GLY A 88 13.01 9.90 -4.83
C GLY A 88 12.38 11.26 -4.66
N LYS A 89 11.09 11.41 -4.96
CA LYS A 89 10.34 12.67 -4.82
C LYS A 89 9.45 12.70 -3.60
N GLY A 90 9.55 11.70 -2.74
CA GLY A 90 8.82 11.66 -1.48
C GLY A 90 7.38 11.17 -1.54
N VAL A 91 6.92 10.66 -2.69
CA VAL A 91 5.53 10.21 -2.84
C VAL A 91 5.21 9.06 -1.90
N GLY A 92 6.05 8.02 -1.87
CA GLY A 92 5.86 6.88 -0.99
C GLY A 92 5.88 7.29 0.48
N ARG A 93 6.82 8.13 0.84
CA ARG A 93 6.93 8.67 2.20
C ARG A 93 5.67 9.44 2.61
N HIS A 94 5.14 10.27 1.71
CA HIS A 94 3.93 11.04 1.99
C HIS A 94 2.71 10.14 2.13
N LEU A 95 2.59 9.09 1.31
CA LEU A 95 1.50 8.12 1.42
C LEU A 95 1.52 7.43 2.78
N VAL A 96 2.69 6.96 3.21
CA VAL A 96 2.85 6.29 4.50
C VAL A 96 2.58 7.26 5.65
N LYS A 97 3.11 8.47 5.56
CA LYS A 97 2.90 9.49 6.59
C LYS A 97 1.41 9.85 6.71
N HIS A 98 0.72 9.93 5.58
CA HIS A 98 -0.71 10.25 5.56
C HIS A 98 -1.52 9.25 6.40
N VAL A 99 -1.33 7.95 6.18
CA VAL A 99 -2.05 6.92 6.95
C VAL A 99 -1.58 6.86 8.40
N SER A 100 -0.31 7.10 8.67
CA SER A 100 0.25 7.08 10.03
C SER A 100 -0.32 8.21 10.89
N VAL A 101 -0.58 9.37 10.30
CA VAL A 101 -1.18 10.50 11.00
C VAL A 101 -2.66 10.24 11.31
N ILE A 102 -3.39 9.65 10.36
CA ILE A 102 -4.81 9.34 10.52
C ILE A 102 -5.03 8.25 11.58
N HIS A 103 -4.20 7.21 11.56
CA HIS A 103 -4.36 6.02 12.39
C HIS A 103 -3.37 5.93 13.57
N LYS A 104 -2.88 7.01 14.02
CA LYS A 104 -2.00 7.24 15.19
C LYS A 104 -1.31 6.00 15.79
N GLY A 105 -0.11 5.72 15.31
CA GLY A 105 0.83 4.86 16.01
C GLY A 105 0.67 3.35 15.90
N LYS A 106 -0.32 2.85 15.16
CA LYS A 106 -0.51 1.41 15.01
C LYS A 106 -0.62 1.00 13.54
N VAL A 107 0.39 1.35 12.78
CA VAL A 107 0.51 0.95 11.39
C VAL A 107 1.72 0.02 11.27
N ARG A 108 1.50 -1.16 10.72
CA ARG A 108 2.55 -2.15 10.46
C ARG A 108 2.68 -2.38 8.97
N VAL A 109 3.84 -2.88 8.56
CA VAL A 109 4.06 -3.34 7.20
C VAL A 109 4.93 -4.60 7.26
N ARG A 110 4.64 -5.56 6.38
CA ARG A 110 5.45 -6.75 6.21
C ARG A 110 6.30 -6.58 4.98
N CYS A 111 7.58 -6.81 5.10
CA CYS A 111 8.50 -6.77 3.97
C CYS A 111 9.16 -8.12 3.85
N ASN A 112 9.37 -8.57 2.61
CA ASN A 112 10.15 -9.77 2.37
C ASN A 112 11.54 -9.57 2.99
N GLU A 113 12.04 -10.57 3.70
CA GLU A 113 13.33 -10.51 4.38
C GLU A 113 14.48 -10.15 3.44
N THR A 114 14.38 -10.49 2.18
CA THR A 114 15.42 -10.24 1.18
C THR A 114 15.34 -8.83 0.56
N ARG A 115 14.28 -8.08 0.82
CA ARG A 115 14.09 -6.75 0.21
C ARG A 115 14.68 -5.65 1.09
N GLU A 116 15.98 -5.55 1.08
CA GLU A 116 16.72 -4.59 1.91
C GLU A 116 16.37 -3.13 1.64
N GLU A 117 16.03 -2.78 0.40
CA GLU A 117 15.61 -1.42 0.07
C GLU A 117 14.33 -1.03 0.80
N SER A 118 13.37 -1.95 0.89
CA SER A 118 12.13 -1.72 1.63
C SER A 118 12.42 -1.54 3.12
N HIS A 119 13.33 -2.34 3.68
CA HIS A 119 13.74 -2.22 5.08
C HIS A 119 14.30 -0.82 5.34
N ARG A 120 15.22 -0.37 4.52
CA ARG A 120 15.82 0.95 4.66
C ARG A 120 14.79 2.06 4.52
N PHE A 121 13.85 1.91 3.58
CA PHE A 121 12.79 2.88 3.37
C PHE A 121 11.95 3.08 4.63
N TYR A 122 11.45 1.97 5.20
CA TYR A 122 10.59 2.07 6.38
C TYR A 122 11.35 2.52 7.63
N GLU A 123 12.57 2.06 7.83
CA GLU A 123 13.39 2.52 8.94
C GLU A 123 13.70 4.02 8.85
N ALA A 124 13.97 4.51 7.65
CA ALA A 124 14.27 5.93 7.42
C ALA A 124 13.09 6.85 7.76
N ILE A 125 11.86 6.35 7.66
CA ILE A 125 10.68 7.15 7.98
C ILE A 125 10.09 6.84 9.36
N GLY A 126 10.84 6.13 10.20
CA GLY A 126 10.53 5.97 11.62
C GLY A 126 9.91 4.65 12.03
N PHE A 127 9.78 3.69 11.12
CA PHE A 127 9.30 2.35 11.48
C PHE A 127 10.43 1.58 12.16
N ARG A 128 10.06 0.73 13.12
CA ARG A 128 11.01 -0.14 13.82
C ARG A 128 10.79 -1.58 13.41
N ASN A 129 11.85 -2.31 13.18
CA ASN A 129 11.80 -3.75 12.97
C ASN A 129 11.42 -4.42 14.29
N ILE A 130 10.22 -4.97 14.39
CA ILE A 130 9.70 -5.51 15.65
C ILE A 130 9.80 -7.03 15.75
N LYS A 131 9.84 -7.75 14.63
CA LYS A 131 9.96 -9.22 14.64
C LYS A 131 10.16 -9.77 13.24
N ALA A 132 10.60 -11.02 13.18
CA ALA A 132 10.68 -11.80 11.95
C ALA A 132 9.72 -12.97 12.03
N GLN A 133 9.12 -13.33 10.91
CA GLN A 133 8.15 -14.42 10.83
C GLN A 133 8.39 -15.24 9.56
N ARG A 134 8.00 -16.51 9.62
CA ARG A 134 7.95 -17.37 8.44
C ARG A 134 6.51 -17.47 7.97
N ILE A 135 6.33 -17.59 6.68
CA ILE A 135 5.02 -17.75 6.06
C ILE A 135 4.89 -19.19 5.62
N PHE A 136 3.80 -19.84 6.03
CA PHE A 136 3.51 -21.21 5.64
C PHE A 136 2.21 -21.20 4.82
N GLU A 137 2.21 -21.96 3.75
CA GLU A 137 1.07 -22.05 2.85
C GLU A 137 0.66 -23.51 2.66
N THR A 138 -0.64 -23.77 2.58
CA THR A 138 -1.12 -25.12 2.27
C THR A 138 -0.81 -25.44 0.81
N SER A 139 -0.55 -26.72 0.53
CA SER A 139 -0.08 -27.15 -0.79
C SER A 139 -1.17 -27.80 -1.66
N SER A 140 -2.42 -27.71 -1.30
CA SER A 140 -3.48 -28.33 -2.11
C SER A 140 -4.02 -27.38 -3.14
#